data_d248044fa30a045a8680bf664ce1c61a
#
_entry.id   d248044fa30a045a8680bf664ce1c61a
#
_cell.length_a   1.000
_cell.length_b   1.000
_cell.length_c   1.000
_cell.angle_alpha   90.00
_cell.angle_beta   90.00
_cell.angle_gamma   90.00
#
_symmetry.space_group_name_H-M   'P 1'
#
loop_
_entity.id
_entity.type
_entity.pdbx_description
1 polymer ?
#
loop_
_entity_poly.entity_id
_entity_poly.type
_entity_poly.pdbx_seq_one_letter_code
_entity_poly.pdbx_strand_id
1 'polypeptide(L)'
;MSARIKTVPRHIAIIMDGNGRWAKLRGFSRIKGHEAGAQAVRECVEGCGELKVEYLTLYAFSAENWQRPKTEIIALMRLLEKFLKEKTPELLEKNVRLQAIGRLTDLPRSAQERLHTTIEHTAGNTGLTLILALSYGGRLEIIDGIKSLLRAIELGHIDKAMVDVEMFSKHLYTRYYPDPDLLIRTSGEMRLSNFLLWQTSYTELYITPKLWPDFTKEDLFAAVEEFGRRQRRYGAVE
;
A
#
# COMPACT_ATOMS: atom_id res chain seq x y z
N MET A 1 15.74 10.16 18.88
CA MET A 1 15.97 9.05 17.91
C MET A 1 16.16 9.50 16.46
N SER A 2 15.69 10.66 16.06
CA SER A 2 15.75 11.19 14.67
C SER A 2 17.15 11.50 14.09
N ALA A 3 18.18 11.64 14.91
CA ALA A 3 19.52 12.09 14.48
C ALA A 3 20.37 11.05 13.70
N ARG A 4 19.91 9.80 13.55
CA ARG A 4 20.66 8.73 12.88
C ARG A 4 20.21 8.45 11.44
N ILE A 5 18.99 8.85 11.06
CA ILE A 5 18.44 8.56 9.73
C ILE A 5 18.93 9.64 8.75
N LYS A 6 19.90 9.28 7.90
CA LYS A 6 20.51 10.21 6.92
C LYS A 6 19.68 10.34 5.64
N THR A 7 18.99 9.28 5.26
CA THR A 7 18.18 9.22 4.03
C THR A 7 16.85 8.58 4.34
N VAL A 8 15.76 9.27 4.05
CA VAL A 8 14.40 8.80 4.24
C VAL A 8 13.82 8.43 2.88
N PRO A 9 13.19 7.25 2.72
CA PRO A 9 12.50 6.92 1.49
C PRO A 9 11.33 7.88 1.26
N ARG A 10 11.15 8.31 0.04
CA ARG A 10 10.03 9.17 -0.37
C ARG A 10 8.70 8.40 -0.30
N HIS A 11 8.75 7.13 -0.73
CA HIS A 11 7.60 6.24 -0.79
C HIS A 11 7.92 4.89 -0.13
N ILE A 12 7.13 4.50 0.86
CA ILE A 12 7.18 3.20 1.53
C ILE A 12 5.97 2.38 1.12
N ALA A 13 6.18 1.14 0.69
CA ALA A 13 5.13 0.14 0.46
C ALA A 13 5.20 -0.96 1.52
N ILE A 14 4.06 -1.43 2.05
CA ILE A 14 4.05 -2.47 3.10
C ILE A 14 3.11 -3.62 2.74
N ILE A 15 3.66 -4.84 2.76
CA ILE A 15 2.86 -6.08 2.75
C ILE A 15 2.61 -6.50 4.20
N MET A 16 1.37 -6.28 4.64
CA MET A 16 0.90 -6.48 6.01
C MET A 16 0.57 -7.95 6.30
N ASP A 17 1.60 -8.80 6.29
CA ASP A 17 1.45 -10.25 6.47
C ASP A 17 1.54 -10.65 7.95
N GLY A 18 0.86 -11.76 8.31
CA GLY A 18 0.93 -12.37 9.63
C GLY A 18 -0.29 -12.22 10.52
N ASN A 19 -1.34 -11.48 10.14
CA ASN A 19 -2.56 -11.30 10.94
C ASN A 19 -3.18 -12.64 11.40
N GLY A 20 -3.32 -13.59 10.46
CA GLY A 20 -3.88 -14.90 10.76
C GLY A 20 -2.99 -15.77 11.66
N ARG A 21 -1.66 -15.72 11.46
CA ARG A 21 -0.68 -16.43 12.30
C ARG A 21 -0.68 -15.87 13.72
N TRP A 22 -0.69 -14.55 13.84
CA TRP A 22 -0.77 -13.84 15.11
C TRP A 22 -2.01 -14.26 15.94
N ALA A 23 -3.18 -14.29 15.28
CA ALA A 23 -4.42 -14.72 15.91
C ALA A 23 -4.35 -16.18 16.35
N LYS A 24 -3.88 -17.09 15.48
CA LYS A 24 -3.76 -18.52 15.78
C LYS A 24 -2.85 -18.78 16.97
N LEU A 25 -1.70 -18.12 17.06
CA LEU A 25 -0.76 -18.24 18.19
C LEU A 25 -1.37 -17.82 19.54
N ARG A 26 -2.42 -16.99 19.51
CA ARG A 26 -3.12 -16.48 20.73
C ARG A 26 -4.50 -17.11 20.95
N GLY A 27 -4.85 -18.14 20.16
CA GLY A 27 -6.17 -18.78 20.28
C GLY A 27 -7.33 -17.92 19.77
N PHE A 28 -7.07 -16.88 18.98
CA PHE A 28 -8.08 -15.97 18.46
C PHE A 28 -8.52 -16.35 17.03
N SER A 29 -9.69 -15.85 16.64
CA SER A 29 -10.14 -15.92 15.24
C SER A 29 -9.25 -15.07 14.33
N ARG A 30 -9.17 -15.41 13.03
CA ARG A 30 -8.42 -14.62 12.04
C ARG A 30 -8.86 -13.16 11.98
N ILE A 31 -10.17 -12.92 12.18
CA ILE A 31 -10.74 -11.56 12.18
C ILE A 31 -10.13 -10.72 13.30
N LYS A 32 -9.94 -11.31 14.51
CA LYS A 32 -9.26 -10.65 15.62
C LYS A 32 -7.83 -10.23 15.28
N GLY A 33 -7.11 -11.03 14.48
CA GLY A 33 -5.79 -10.65 13.99
C GLY A 33 -5.83 -9.43 13.06
N HIS A 34 -6.81 -9.35 12.18
CA HIS A 34 -6.99 -8.17 11.32
C HIS A 34 -7.41 -6.92 12.10
N GLU A 35 -8.27 -7.07 13.11
CA GLU A 35 -8.62 -5.95 14.02
C GLU A 35 -7.38 -5.43 14.78
N ALA A 36 -6.56 -6.34 15.30
CA ALA A 36 -5.31 -5.98 15.98
C ALA A 36 -4.33 -5.29 15.02
N GLY A 37 -4.26 -5.75 13.76
CA GLY A 37 -3.43 -5.14 12.72
C GLY A 37 -3.79 -3.69 12.38
N ALA A 38 -4.98 -3.20 12.72
CA ALA A 38 -5.36 -1.81 12.55
C ALA A 38 -4.52 -0.85 13.41
N GLN A 39 -4.03 -1.30 14.58
CA GLN A 39 -3.12 -0.51 15.41
C GLN A 39 -1.76 -0.33 14.71
N ALA A 40 -1.22 -1.39 14.10
CA ALA A 40 0.03 -1.29 13.35
C ALA A 40 -0.07 -0.34 12.12
N VAL A 41 -1.26 -0.24 11.49
CA VAL A 41 -1.51 0.80 10.46
C VAL A 41 -1.34 2.19 11.05
N ARG A 42 -1.92 2.45 12.22
CA ARG A 42 -1.79 3.74 12.91
C ARG A 42 -0.33 4.07 13.23
N GLU A 43 0.40 3.11 13.81
CA GLU A 43 1.82 3.23 14.12
C GLU A 43 2.65 3.61 12.88
N CYS A 44 2.37 2.96 11.73
CA CYS A 44 3.06 3.26 10.47
C CYS A 44 2.69 4.64 9.92
N VAL A 45 1.42 5.06 9.98
CA VAL A 45 0.99 6.38 9.53
C VAL A 45 1.64 7.48 10.37
N GLU A 46 1.64 7.33 11.70
CA GLU A 46 2.31 8.25 12.61
C GLU A 46 3.82 8.31 12.36
N GLY A 47 4.48 7.15 12.27
CA GLY A 47 5.91 7.08 12.02
C GLY A 47 6.32 7.68 10.67
N CYS A 48 5.54 7.44 9.61
CA CYS A 48 5.76 8.07 8.30
C CYS A 48 5.61 9.59 8.37
N GLY A 49 4.61 10.09 9.11
CA GLY A 49 4.43 11.53 9.34
C GLY A 49 5.63 12.16 10.06
N GLU A 50 6.12 11.52 11.14
CA GLU A 50 7.31 11.98 11.89
C GLU A 50 8.58 11.99 11.03
N LEU A 51 8.74 11.02 10.14
CA LEU A 51 9.86 10.91 9.20
C LEU A 51 9.69 11.78 7.95
N LYS A 52 8.55 12.43 7.76
CA LYS A 52 8.21 13.20 6.56
C LYS A 52 8.25 12.38 5.27
N VAL A 53 7.84 11.12 5.35
CA VAL A 53 7.59 10.27 4.18
C VAL A 53 6.40 10.86 3.41
N GLU A 54 6.51 10.96 2.08
CA GLU A 54 5.45 11.55 1.27
C GLU A 54 4.31 10.56 0.96
N TYR A 55 4.65 9.28 0.74
CA TYR A 55 3.71 8.25 0.33
C TYR A 55 3.87 6.97 1.15
N LEU A 56 2.74 6.41 1.59
CA LEU A 56 2.68 5.11 2.25
C LEU A 56 1.63 4.25 1.55
N THR A 57 2.04 3.19 0.86
CA THR A 57 1.11 2.23 0.23
C THR A 57 0.99 0.97 1.07
N LEU A 58 -0.23 0.65 1.49
CA LEU A 58 -0.54 -0.53 2.28
C LEU A 58 -1.29 -1.57 1.44
N TYR A 59 -0.79 -2.82 1.41
CA TYR A 59 -1.47 -3.94 0.75
C TYR A 59 -2.62 -4.44 1.62
N ALA A 60 -3.76 -3.74 1.56
CA ALA A 60 -4.88 -3.97 2.47
C ALA A 60 -5.78 -5.16 2.05
N PHE A 61 -5.99 -5.36 0.73
CA PHE A 61 -6.79 -6.47 0.22
C PHE A 61 -6.34 -6.87 -1.19
N SER A 62 -5.75 -8.05 -1.32
CA SER A 62 -5.31 -8.55 -2.63
C SER A 62 -6.47 -9.12 -3.45
N ALA A 63 -6.32 -9.15 -4.78
CA ALA A 63 -7.30 -9.77 -5.67
C ALA A 63 -7.49 -11.28 -5.37
N GLU A 64 -6.43 -11.96 -4.94
CA GLU A 64 -6.48 -13.36 -4.52
C GLU A 64 -7.29 -13.58 -3.25
N ASN A 65 -7.47 -12.55 -2.41
CA ASN A 65 -8.28 -12.65 -1.19
C ASN A 65 -9.77 -12.89 -1.46
N TRP A 66 -10.26 -12.62 -2.67
CA TRP A 66 -11.63 -12.98 -3.06
C TRP A 66 -11.88 -14.50 -3.07
N GLN A 67 -10.83 -15.32 -3.07
CA GLN A 67 -10.93 -16.78 -2.97
C GLN A 67 -11.10 -17.28 -1.51
N ARG A 68 -11.05 -16.38 -0.52
CA ARG A 68 -11.24 -16.72 0.88
C ARG A 68 -12.71 -17.07 1.18
N PRO A 69 -13.02 -17.74 2.32
CA PRO A 69 -14.39 -17.96 2.73
C PRO A 69 -15.21 -16.68 2.76
N LYS A 70 -16.43 -16.71 2.24
CA LYS A 70 -17.32 -15.52 2.15
C LYS A 70 -17.50 -14.79 3.49
N THR A 71 -17.57 -15.55 4.61
CA THR A 71 -17.67 -14.98 5.95
C THR A 71 -16.46 -14.14 6.33
N GLU A 72 -15.25 -14.57 5.94
CA GLU A 72 -14.02 -13.79 6.16
C GLU A 72 -14.02 -12.52 5.28
N ILE A 73 -14.38 -12.63 4.00
CA ILE A 73 -14.47 -11.49 3.09
C ILE A 73 -15.43 -10.42 3.62
N ILE A 74 -16.64 -10.82 4.04
CA ILE A 74 -17.65 -9.91 4.62
C ILE A 74 -17.08 -9.20 5.85
N ALA A 75 -16.40 -9.94 6.73
CA ALA A 75 -15.80 -9.35 7.92
C ALA A 75 -14.69 -8.36 7.60
N LEU A 76 -13.84 -8.65 6.59
CA LEU A 76 -12.78 -7.74 6.13
C LEU A 76 -13.36 -6.47 5.50
N MET A 77 -14.42 -6.57 4.70
CA MET A 77 -15.08 -5.39 4.13
C MET A 77 -15.72 -4.52 5.22
N ARG A 78 -16.39 -5.12 6.20
CA ARG A 78 -16.90 -4.39 7.38
C ARG A 78 -15.79 -3.71 8.18
N LEU A 79 -14.65 -4.38 8.34
CA LEU A 79 -13.49 -3.80 9.02
C LEU A 79 -12.93 -2.59 8.24
N LEU A 80 -12.87 -2.68 6.92
CA LEU A 80 -12.48 -1.56 6.05
C LEU A 80 -13.45 -0.38 6.22
N GLU A 81 -14.76 -0.61 6.14
CA GLU A 81 -15.78 0.42 6.31
C GLU A 81 -15.69 1.09 7.69
N LYS A 82 -15.51 0.27 8.74
CA LYS A 82 -15.31 0.75 10.11
C LYS A 82 -14.05 1.62 10.21
N PHE A 83 -12.93 1.14 9.68
CA PHE A 83 -11.67 1.89 9.65
C PHE A 83 -11.86 3.26 8.97
N LEU A 84 -12.43 3.29 7.78
CA LEU A 84 -12.67 4.52 7.03
C LEU A 84 -13.55 5.49 7.83
N LYS A 85 -14.63 4.99 8.46
CA LYS A 85 -15.55 5.81 9.26
C LYS A 85 -14.85 6.40 10.50
N GLU A 86 -14.13 5.57 11.25
CA GLU A 86 -13.57 5.96 12.55
C GLU A 86 -12.28 6.76 12.40
N LYS A 87 -11.52 6.55 11.30
CA LYS A 87 -10.22 7.18 11.11
C LYS A 87 -10.24 8.46 10.29
N THR A 88 -11.33 8.76 9.59
CA THR A 88 -11.43 10.02 8.82
C THR A 88 -11.11 11.28 9.66
N PRO A 89 -11.64 11.46 10.89
CA PRO A 89 -11.28 12.62 11.71
C PRO A 89 -9.78 12.68 12.05
N GLU A 90 -9.17 11.53 12.39
CA GLU A 90 -7.74 11.44 12.70
C GLU A 90 -6.87 11.75 11.46
N LEU A 91 -7.28 11.29 10.26
CA LEU A 91 -6.59 11.61 9.00
C LEU A 91 -6.62 13.10 8.69
N LEU A 92 -7.74 13.78 8.95
CA LEU A 92 -7.89 15.22 8.79
C LEU A 92 -6.99 15.97 9.78
N GLU A 93 -7.03 15.62 11.07
CA GLU A 93 -6.23 16.23 12.12
C GLU A 93 -4.71 16.10 11.84
N LYS A 94 -4.29 14.93 11.35
CA LYS A 94 -2.87 14.65 11.04
C LYS A 94 -2.45 15.09 9.64
N ASN A 95 -3.31 15.80 8.92
CA ASN A 95 -3.05 16.26 7.54
C ASN A 95 -2.66 15.10 6.59
N VAL A 96 -3.29 13.92 6.74
CA VAL A 96 -3.06 12.74 5.90
C VAL A 96 -4.09 12.69 4.78
N ARG A 97 -3.64 12.62 3.53
CA ARG A 97 -4.49 12.43 2.36
C ARG A 97 -4.70 10.92 2.13
N LEU A 98 -5.96 10.48 2.08
CA LEU A 98 -6.28 9.09 1.71
C LEU A 98 -6.42 8.96 0.19
N GLN A 99 -5.89 7.87 -0.34
CA GLN A 99 -6.06 7.46 -1.74
C GLN A 99 -6.23 5.93 -1.80
N ALA A 100 -6.64 5.41 -2.96
CA ALA A 100 -6.75 3.97 -3.16
C ALA A 100 -6.35 3.58 -4.58
N ILE A 101 -5.82 2.35 -4.73
CA ILE A 101 -5.46 1.72 -6.01
C ILE A 101 -6.04 0.31 -6.08
N GLY A 102 -6.26 -0.19 -7.28
CA GLY A 102 -6.79 -1.52 -7.56
C GLY A 102 -8.16 -1.48 -8.23
N ARG A 103 -8.82 -2.62 -8.32
CA ARG A 103 -10.17 -2.74 -8.89
C ARG A 103 -11.23 -2.38 -7.85
N LEU A 104 -11.36 -1.08 -7.58
CA LEU A 104 -12.25 -0.57 -6.53
C LEU A 104 -13.74 -0.89 -6.79
N THR A 105 -14.10 -1.11 -8.06
CA THR A 105 -15.45 -1.54 -8.47
C THR A 105 -15.81 -2.95 -8.04
N ASP A 106 -14.84 -3.80 -7.67
CA ASP A 106 -15.08 -5.15 -7.15
C ASP A 106 -15.54 -5.11 -5.68
N LEU A 107 -15.32 -4.00 -4.97
CA LEU A 107 -15.72 -3.85 -3.58
C LEU A 107 -17.25 -3.74 -3.45
N PRO A 108 -17.84 -4.15 -2.30
CA PRO A 108 -19.24 -3.85 -2.01
C PRO A 108 -19.55 -2.36 -2.13
N ARG A 109 -20.73 -2.02 -2.62
CA ARG A 109 -21.14 -0.62 -2.86
C ARG A 109 -20.98 0.27 -1.63
N SER A 110 -21.34 -0.22 -0.45
CA SER A 110 -21.15 0.50 0.81
C SER A 110 -19.69 0.84 1.11
N ALA A 111 -18.78 -0.09 0.82
CA ALA A 111 -17.34 0.15 0.97
C ALA A 111 -16.82 1.16 -0.06
N GLN A 112 -17.29 1.10 -1.34
CA GLN A 112 -16.95 2.06 -2.38
C GLN A 112 -17.40 3.49 -1.98
N GLU A 113 -18.66 3.66 -1.56
CA GLU A 113 -19.21 4.94 -1.14
C GLU A 113 -18.46 5.52 0.06
N ARG A 114 -18.15 4.69 1.06
CA ARG A 114 -17.36 5.12 2.23
C ARG A 114 -15.94 5.53 1.86
N LEU A 115 -15.28 4.74 1.00
CA LEU A 115 -13.95 5.04 0.50
C LEU A 115 -13.92 6.37 -0.24
N HIS A 116 -14.86 6.59 -1.16
CA HIS A 116 -14.99 7.81 -1.93
C HIS A 116 -15.18 9.03 -1.02
N THR A 117 -16.13 8.97 -0.09
CA THR A 117 -16.37 10.02 0.90
C THR A 117 -15.10 10.38 1.69
N THR A 118 -14.33 9.36 2.14
CA THR A 118 -13.10 9.62 2.91
C THR A 118 -12.02 10.24 2.03
N ILE A 119 -11.88 9.80 0.77
CA ILE A 119 -10.95 10.38 -0.20
C ILE A 119 -11.28 11.85 -0.44
N GLU A 120 -12.56 12.18 -0.67
CA GLU A 120 -13.02 13.56 -0.87
C GLU A 120 -12.76 14.43 0.36
N HIS A 121 -13.11 13.96 1.56
CA HIS A 121 -12.89 14.71 2.80
C HIS A 121 -11.41 15.02 3.05
N THR A 122 -10.51 14.12 2.67
CA THR A 122 -9.06 14.29 2.89
C THR A 122 -8.33 14.88 1.68
N ALA A 123 -9.02 15.22 0.58
CA ALA A 123 -8.41 15.70 -0.66
C ALA A 123 -7.57 16.97 -0.50
N GLY A 124 -7.97 17.85 0.43
CA GLY A 124 -7.24 19.08 0.74
C GLY A 124 -5.97 18.90 1.58
N ASN A 125 -5.75 17.72 2.15
CA ASN A 125 -4.57 17.47 2.97
C ASN A 125 -3.29 17.40 2.13
N THR A 126 -2.21 17.94 2.66
CA THR A 126 -0.92 18.15 1.97
C THR A 126 0.25 17.39 2.59
N GLY A 127 0.01 16.67 3.68
CA GLY A 127 1.01 15.83 4.35
C GLY A 127 1.17 14.46 3.70
N LEU A 128 1.31 13.41 4.53
CA LEU A 128 1.43 12.04 4.06
C LEU A 128 0.25 11.64 3.16
N THR A 129 0.53 11.05 2.01
CA THR A 129 -0.49 10.37 1.19
C THR A 129 -0.51 8.89 1.55
N LEU A 130 -1.59 8.46 2.22
CA LEU A 130 -1.87 7.05 2.53
C LEU A 130 -2.63 6.41 1.38
N ILE A 131 -2.05 5.39 0.74
CA ILE A 131 -2.62 4.69 -0.41
C ILE A 131 -3.02 3.27 0.02
N LEU A 132 -4.30 2.95 -0.07
CA LEU A 132 -4.79 1.59 0.19
C LEU A 132 -4.87 0.80 -1.12
N ALA A 133 -4.09 -0.28 -1.24
CA ALA A 133 -4.22 -1.23 -2.34
C ALA A 133 -5.36 -2.22 -2.00
N LEU A 134 -6.49 -2.09 -2.72
CA LEU A 134 -7.75 -2.79 -2.48
C LEU A 134 -8.18 -3.54 -3.74
N SER A 135 -8.58 -4.81 -3.61
CA SER A 135 -8.80 -5.70 -4.77
C SER A 135 -7.65 -5.58 -5.79
N TYR A 136 -6.43 -5.48 -5.26
CA TYR A 136 -5.23 -5.18 -6.03
C TYR A 136 -4.44 -6.45 -6.36
N GLY A 137 -3.84 -6.46 -7.53
CA GLY A 137 -2.85 -7.43 -7.96
C GLY A 137 -2.05 -6.88 -9.13
N GLY A 138 -0.70 -6.94 -9.07
CA GLY A 138 0.18 -6.33 -10.08
C GLY A 138 -0.04 -6.88 -11.49
N ARG A 139 -0.33 -8.19 -11.62
CA ARG A 139 -0.68 -8.77 -12.93
C ARG A 139 -1.99 -8.21 -13.47
N LEU A 140 -3.00 -7.98 -12.61
CA LEU A 140 -4.26 -7.38 -13.01
C LEU A 140 -4.08 -5.91 -13.39
N GLU A 141 -3.30 -5.16 -12.62
CA GLU A 141 -2.96 -3.78 -12.93
C GLU A 141 -2.31 -3.66 -14.31
N ILE A 142 -1.32 -4.53 -14.62
CA ILE A 142 -0.65 -4.54 -15.93
C ILE A 142 -1.66 -4.81 -17.05
N ILE A 143 -2.53 -5.81 -16.91
CA ILE A 143 -3.56 -6.11 -17.92
C ILE A 143 -4.56 -4.96 -18.08
N ASP A 144 -4.98 -4.33 -16.98
CA ASP A 144 -5.91 -3.19 -17.04
C ASP A 144 -5.21 -1.96 -17.64
N GLY A 145 -3.92 -1.76 -17.37
CA GLY A 145 -3.08 -0.74 -18.02
C GLY A 145 -2.96 -0.94 -19.53
N ILE A 146 -2.71 -2.19 -19.98
CA ILE A 146 -2.68 -2.54 -21.40
C ILE A 146 -4.03 -2.23 -22.07
N LYS A 147 -5.15 -2.63 -21.45
CA LYS A 147 -6.48 -2.34 -21.99
C LYS A 147 -6.76 -0.83 -22.09
N SER A 148 -6.33 -0.07 -21.07
CA SER A 148 -6.45 1.40 -21.06
C SER A 148 -5.63 2.03 -22.18
N LEU A 149 -4.39 1.58 -22.38
CA LEU A 149 -3.50 2.06 -23.45
C LEU A 149 -4.06 1.74 -24.84
N LEU A 150 -4.48 0.49 -25.06
CA LEU A 150 -5.09 0.08 -26.35
C LEU A 150 -6.30 0.94 -26.69
N ARG A 151 -7.18 1.20 -25.72
CA ARG A 151 -8.33 2.08 -25.92
C ARG A 151 -7.93 3.51 -26.28
N ALA A 152 -6.88 4.05 -25.68
CA ALA A 152 -6.37 5.38 -25.98
C ALA A 152 -5.79 5.45 -27.41
N ILE A 153 -5.14 4.38 -27.90
CA ILE A 153 -4.66 4.25 -29.28
C ILE A 153 -5.84 4.17 -30.25
N GLU A 154 -6.84 3.33 -29.99
CA GLU A 154 -8.05 3.18 -30.82
C GLU A 154 -8.82 4.49 -30.97
N LEU A 155 -8.84 5.32 -29.91
CA LEU A 155 -9.47 6.65 -29.93
C LEU A 155 -8.60 7.74 -30.58
N GLY A 156 -7.38 7.40 -31.01
CA GLY A 156 -6.44 8.36 -31.64
C GLY A 156 -5.80 9.33 -30.64
N HIS A 157 -5.90 9.08 -29.34
CA HIS A 157 -5.28 9.92 -28.30
C HIS A 157 -3.77 9.67 -28.17
N ILE A 158 -3.30 8.49 -28.58
CA ILE A 158 -1.89 8.06 -28.51
C ILE A 158 -1.52 7.40 -29.82
N ASP A 159 -0.39 7.81 -30.41
CA ASP A 159 0.22 7.08 -31.52
C ASP A 159 0.92 5.82 -30.97
N LYS A 160 0.60 4.65 -31.56
CA LYS A 160 1.24 3.38 -31.19
C LYS A 160 2.76 3.39 -31.28
N ALA A 161 3.33 4.22 -32.14
CA ALA A 161 4.79 4.38 -32.28
C ALA A 161 5.43 5.11 -31.08
N MET A 162 4.63 5.81 -30.25
CA MET A 162 5.10 6.54 -29.07
C MET A 162 5.00 5.71 -27.77
N VAL A 163 4.60 4.43 -27.88
CA VAL A 163 4.45 3.57 -26.69
C VAL A 163 5.83 3.17 -26.18
N ASP A 164 6.14 3.62 -24.98
CA ASP A 164 7.33 3.30 -24.21
C ASP A 164 6.99 2.99 -22.74
N VAL A 165 8.02 2.78 -21.91
CA VAL A 165 7.88 2.47 -20.48
C VAL A 165 7.17 3.60 -19.73
N GLU A 166 7.49 4.86 -20.06
CA GLU A 166 6.90 6.03 -19.40
C GLU A 166 5.43 6.18 -19.77
N MET A 167 5.11 6.02 -21.06
CA MET A 167 3.72 6.08 -21.54
C MET A 167 2.88 4.98 -20.90
N PHE A 168 3.38 3.74 -20.85
CA PHE A 168 2.66 2.64 -20.19
C PHE A 168 2.44 2.90 -18.70
N SER A 169 3.43 3.44 -18.00
CA SER A 169 3.30 3.78 -16.57
C SER A 169 2.15 4.76 -16.29
N LYS A 170 1.84 5.66 -17.23
CA LYS A 170 0.69 6.60 -17.16
C LYS A 170 -0.69 5.91 -17.23
N HIS A 171 -0.73 4.63 -17.60
CA HIS A 171 -1.95 3.82 -17.64
C HIS A 171 -2.12 2.88 -16.44
N LEU A 172 -1.15 2.83 -15.52
CA LEU A 172 -1.24 2.05 -14.29
C LEU A 172 -2.11 2.75 -13.22
N TYR A 173 -2.56 2.01 -12.23
CA TYR A 173 -3.28 2.57 -11.08
C TYR A 173 -2.42 3.57 -10.30
N THR A 174 -1.10 3.37 -10.31
CA THR A 174 -0.10 4.17 -9.60
C THR A 174 0.39 5.40 -10.37
N ARG A 175 -0.16 5.72 -11.53
CA ARG A 175 0.30 6.80 -12.44
C ARG A 175 0.51 8.18 -11.81
N TYR A 176 -0.07 8.44 -10.65
CA TYR A 176 0.05 9.72 -9.93
C TYR A 176 1.04 9.68 -8.78
N TYR A 177 1.69 8.54 -8.54
CA TYR A 177 2.58 8.33 -7.41
C TYR A 177 3.95 7.88 -7.90
N PRO A 178 5.04 8.24 -7.20
CA PRO A 178 6.35 7.70 -7.50
C PRO A 178 6.38 6.20 -7.15
N ASP A 179 7.29 5.47 -7.78
CA ASP A 179 7.58 4.09 -7.39
C ASP A 179 8.08 4.03 -5.94
N PRO A 180 7.81 2.94 -5.20
CA PRO A 180 8.29 2.82 -3.83
C PRO A 180 9.81 2.68 -3.77
N ASP A 181 10.43 3.43 -2.86
CA ASP A 181 11.86 3.30 -2.56
C ASP A 181 12.13 2.09 -1.66
N LEU A 182 11.22 1.82 -0.72
CA LEU A 182 11.31 0.76 0.27
C LEU A 182 10.03 -0.05 0.29
N LEU A 183 10.15 -1.37 0.16
CA LEU A 183 9.05 -2.32 0.40
C LEU A 183 9.35 -3.13 1.66
N ILE A 184 8.49 -3.00 2.65
CA ILE A 184 8.55 -3.76 3.90
C ILE A 184 7.58 -4.93 3.82
N ARG A 185 8.05 -6.12 4.19
CA ARG A 185 7.17 -7.27 4.38
C ARG A 185 7.37 -7.88 5.76
N THR A 186 6.26 -8.02 6.49
CA THR A 186 6.22 -8.68 7.80
C THR A 186 6.06 -10.19 7.67
N SER A 187 6.31 -10.93 8.77
CA SER A 187 6.16 -12.37 8.95
C SER A 187 7.19 -13.27 8.25
N GLY A 188 8.36 -12.73 7.85
CA GLY A 188 9.50 -13.52 7.37
C GLY A 188 9.37 -14.09 5.95
N GLU A 189 8.32 -13.75 5.21
CA GLU A 189 8.09 -14.28 3.88
C GLU A 189 8.83 -13.46 2.81
N MET A 190 9.65 -14.11 2.00
CA MET A 190 10.55 -13.47 1.01
C MET A 190 9.96 -13.53 -0.41
N ARG A 191 8.78 -12.95 -0.62
CA ARG A 191 8.12 -12.86 -1.94
C ARG A 191 7.26 -11.61 -2.04
N LEU A 192 7.01 -11.12 -3.26
CA LEU A 192 6.20 -9.91 -3.52
C LEU A 192 4.69 -10.18 -3.46
N SER A 193 4.26 -11.42 -3.60
CA SER A 193 2.84 -11.81 -3.58
C SER A 193 1.97 -10.97 -4.52
N ASN A 194 2.44 -10.76 -5.75
CA ASN A 194 1.72 -9.99 -6.77
C ASN A 194 1.47 -8.51 -6.40
N PHE A 195 2.29 -7.93 -5.50
CA PHE A 195 2.18 -6.55 -5.08
C PHE A 195 3.16 -5.65 -5.83
N LEU A 196 2.66 -4.59 -6.46
CA LEU A 196 3.39 -3.52 -7.15
C LEU A 196 4.51 -4.04 -8.07
N LEU A 197 4.22 -5.08 -8.90
CA LEU A 197 5.23 -5.80 -9.69
C LEU A 197 6.00 -4.89 -10.65
N TRP A 198 5.33 -3.93 -11.29
CA TRP A 198 5.94 -2.96 -12.20
C TRP A 198 6.80 -1.98 -11.42
N GLN A 199 6.25 -1.44 -10.35
CA GLN A 199 6.82 -0.34 -9.57
C GLN A 199 7.99 -0.75 -8.69
N THR A 200 8.12 -2.06 -8.36
CA THR A 200 9.17 -2.56 -7.46
C THR A 200 10.48 -2.93 -8.15
N SER A 201 10.65 -2.56 -9.42
CA SER A 201 11.83 -2.93 -10.23
C SER A 201 13.16 -2.53 -9.60
N TYR A 202 13.22 -1.43 -8.86
CA TYR A 202 14.42 -0.92 -8.18
C TYR A 202 14.17 -0.61 -6.70
N THR A 203 13.10 -1.20 -6.13
CA THR A 203 12.73 -1.01 -4.74
C THR A 203 13.61 -1.82 -3.80
N GLU A 204 14.10 -1.21 -2.73
CA GLU A 204 14.81 -1.91 -1.65
C GLU A 204 13.82 -2.75 -0.83
N LEU A 205 14.16 -3.99 -0.51
CA LEU A 205 13.32 -4.90 0.25
C LEU A 205 13.78 -4.99 1.71
N TYR A 206 12.86 -4.84 2.65
CA TYR A 206 13.08 -5.08 4.07
C TYR A 206 12.12 -6.16 4.55
N ILE A 207 12.68 -7.31 4.97
CA ILE A 207 11.89 -8.45 5.45
C ILE A 207 12.10 -8.60 6.96
N THR A 208 11.00 -8.61 7.71
CA THR A 208 11.04 -8.83 9.17
C THR A 208 10.25 -10.07 9.58
N PRO A 209 10.74 -10.88 10.54
CA PRO A 209 9.99 -12.01 11.07
C PRO A 209 8.80 -11.60 11.93
N LYS A 210 8.70 -10.35 12.36
CA LYS A 210 7.55 -9.85 13.14
C LYS A 210 6.24 -10.05 12.37
N LEU A 211 5.20 -10.46 13.06
CA LEU A 211 3.84 -10.51 12.53
C LEU A 211 3.24 -9.12 12.50
N TRP A 212 2.41 -8.83 11.50
CA TRP A 212 1.89 -7.47 11.30
C TRP A 212 1.28 -6.81 12.56
N PRO A 213 0.40 -7.48 13.37
CA PRO A 213 -0.15 -6.83 14.55
C PRO A 213 0.88 -6.42 15.63
N ASP A 214 2.07 -7.02 15.61
CA ASP A 214 3.16 -6.70 16.55
C ASP A 214 4.18 -5.71 15.94
N PHE A 215 3.97 -5.23 14.71
CA PHE A 215 4.84 -4.26 14.04
C PHE A 215 4.56 -2.86 14.57
N THR A 216 5.60 -2.19 15.08
CA THR A 216 5.49 -0.90 15.75
C THR A 216 6.15 0.22 14.94
N LYS A 217 5.98 1.44 15.40
CA LYS A 217 6.66 2.61 14.86
C LYS A 217 8.19 2.50 14.94
N GLU A 218 8.71 1.91 15.99
CA GLU A 218 10.15 1.67 16.16
C GLU A 218 10.68 0.68 15.12
N ASP A 219 9.88 -0.32 14.73
CA ASP A 219 10.25 -1.26 13.67
C ASP A 219 10.28 -0.57 12.30
N LEU A 220 9.34 0.34 12.05
CA LEU A 220 9.36 1.19 10.85
C LEU A 220 10.61 2.05 10.82
N PHE A 221 10.99 2.67 11.95
CA PHE A 221 12.21 3.47 12.04
C PHE A 221 13.46 2.64 11.80
N ALA A 222 13.51 1.42 12.32
CA ALA A 222 14.61 0.49 12.07
C ALA A 222 14.73 0.11 10.59
N ALA A 223 13.60 -0.13 9.91
CA ALA A 223 13.59 -0.42 8.48
C ALA A 223 14.08 0.79 7.65
N VAL A 224 13.68 2.01 8.01
CA VAL A 224 14.12 3.24 7.33
C VAL A 224 15.60 3.53 7.63
N GLU A 225 16.07 3.26 8.84
CA GLU A 225 17.49 3.41 9.19
C GLU A 225 18.35 2.43 8.36
N GLU A 226 17.92 1.17 8.22
CA GLU A 226 18.60 0.19 7.37
C GLU A 226 18.61 0.61 5.90
N PHE A 227 17.46 1.08 5.38
CA PHE A 227 17.39 1.64 4.02
C PHE A 227 18.41 2.77 3.82
N GLY A 228 18.53 3.69 4.77
CA GLY A 228 19.46 4.83 4.70
C GLY A 228 20.95 4.45 4.74
N ARG A 229 21.29 3.20 5.10
CA ARG A 229 22.65 2.67 5.09
C ARG A 229 23.01 1.99 3.76
N ARG A 230 22.03 1.69 2.89
CA ARG A 230 22.25 1.00 1.63
C ARG A 230 22.72 1.96 0.55
N GLN A 231 23.64 1.48 -0.31
CA GLN A 231 24.04 2.20 -1.52
C GLN A 231 23.15 1.73 -2.68
N ARG A 232 22.37 2.65 -3.24
CA ARG A 232 21.49 2.39 -4.40
C ARG A 232 22.27 2.68 -5.68
N ARG A 233 22.57 1.64 -6.48
CA ARG A 233 23.44 1.74 -7.66
C ARG A 233 22.70 1.89 -8.99
N TYR A 234 21.41 1.61 -9.08
CA TYR A 234 20.56 1.68 -10.30
C TYR A 234 21.23 1.14 -11.57
N GLY A 235 22.07 0.10 -11.44
CA GLY A 235 22.80 -0.48 -12.56
C GLY A 235 24.06 0.30 -12.99
N ALA A 236 24.43 1.40 -12.35
CA ALA A 236 25.68 2.09 -12.60
C ALA A 236 26.86 1.35 -11.95
N VAL A 237 27.99 1.27 -12.68
CA VAL A 237 29.29 0.81 -12.17
C VAL A 237 30.04 2.07 -11.75
N GLU A 238 30.59 2.09 -10.51
CA GLU A 238 31.61 3.08 -10.10
C GLU A 238 32.94 2.77 -10.75
#